data_935772b474122f1dd01ecce515edfc9f
#
_entry.id   935772b474122f1dd01ecce515edfc9f
#
_cell.length_a   1.000
_cell.length_b   1.000
_cell.length_c   1.000
_cell.angle_alpha   90.00
_cell.angle_beta   90.00
_cell.angle_gamma   90.00
#
_symmetry.space_group_name_H-M   'P 1'
#
loop_
_entity.id
_entity.type
_entity.pdbx_description
1 polymer ?
#
loop_
_entity_poly.entity_id
_entity_poly.type
_entity_poly.pdbx_seq_one_letter_code
_entity_poly.pdbx_strand_id
1 'polypeptide(L)'
;MEVFMTTQKIFSKNAIYQKFEVLKTNRNKRYKYYEFFVEGVRNINEAVKNGWHICSFLYTREKPLSDWAQNLLCTVSTDVNYELTYPLMQDLSDKEDTSELLAIVQMRTDNITQLSLSSNPVLALFDRPSNRGNLGTIIRSCDALGVEGLIITGHAVDLYDSDVIISSMGSFFRIPVIRMQNNQQVTELIAQLKQNYSNFQTVGTTAHKQHPIYRLDLTVPTLFFIGNETDGLCKAFKELC
;
A
#
# COMPACT_ATOMS: atom_id res chain seq x y z
N MET A 1 -24.04 -2.87 21.67
CA MET A 1 -23.02 -3.58 22.45
C MET A 1 -21.79 -2.69 22.41
N GLU A 2 -21.51 -1.98 23.51
CA GLU A 2 -20.30 -1.14 23.59
C GLU A 2 -19.10 -2.07 23.56
N VAL A 3 -18.29 -1.94 22.52
CA VAL A 3 -16.99 -2.62 22.44
C VAL A 3 -16.05 -1.84 23.36
N PHE A 4 -15.82 -2.33 24.58
CA PHE A 4 -14.81 -1.75 25.47
C PHE A 4 -13.42 -2.01 24.86
N MET A 5 -12.92 -1.06 24.11
CA MET A 5 -11.56 -1.12 23.58
C MET A 5 -10.57 -0.85 24.72
N THR A 6 -9.62 -1.78 24.88
CA THR A 6 -8.55 -1.62 25.88
C THR A 6 -7.66 -0.45 25.48
N THR A 7 -7.46 0.50 26.41
CA THR A 7 -6.51 1.60 26.21
C THR A 7 -5.35 1.48 27.20
N GLN A 8 -4.12 1.57 26.71
CA GLN A 8 -2.90 1.61 27.51
C GLN A 8 -2.27 3.00 27.45
N LYS A 9 -1.71 3.48 28.58
CA LYS A 9 -1.03 4.76 28.64
C LYS A 9 0.47 4.59 28.53
N ILE A 10 1.10 5.44 27.73
CA ILE A 10 2.55 5.47 27.51
C ILE A 10 3.08 6.85 27.87
N PHE A 11 3.96 6.91 28.87
CA PHE A 11 4.54 8.15 29.38
C PHE A 11 6.03 8.32 29.04
N SER A 12 6.68 7.29 28.48
CA SER A 12 8.10 7.31 28.14
C SER A 12 8.39 6.37 26.95
N LYS A 13 9.57 6.49 26.37
CA LYS A 13 10.06 5.64 25.27
C LYS A 13 10.35 4.21 25.73
N ASN A 14 9.31 3.48 26.14
CA ASN A 14 9.39 2.08 26.52
C ASN A 14 9.42 1.14 25.29
N ALA A 15 9.43 -0.17 25.51
CA ALA A 15 9.51 -1.16 24.44
C ALA A 15 8.32 -1.10 23.45
N ILE A 16 7.12 -0.73 23.92
CA ILE A 16 5.93 -0.56 23.08
C ILE A 16 6.10 0.65 22.18
N TYR A 17 6.54 1.79 22.72
CA TYR A 17 6.83 2.98 21.96
C TYR A 17 7.92 2.74 20.90
N GLN A 18 9.00 2.05 21.28
CA GLN A 18 10.07 1.67 20.34
C GLN A 18 9.55 0.78 19.20
N LYS A 19 8.52 -0.05 19.44
CA LYS A 19 7.85 -0.80 18.37
C LYS A 19 7.25 0.18 17.34
N PHE A 20 6.60 1.24 17.74
CA PHE A 20 6.03 2.22 16.81
C PHE A 20 7.11 2.93 15.97
N GLU A 21 8.20 3.36 16.60
CA GLU A 21 9.34 3.98 15.91
C GLU A 21 9.93 3.04 14.83
N VAL A 22 10.14 1.76 15.16
CA VAL A 22 10.69 0.81 14.19
C VAL A 22 9.70 0.37 13.12
N LEU A 23 8.38 0.38 13.37
CA LEU A 23 7.38 0.16 12.35
C LEU A 23 7.37 1.29 11.31
N LYS A 24 7.64 2.52 11.74
CA LYS A 24 7.77 3.68 10.87
C LYS A 24 9.02 3.59 9.99
N THR A 25 10.17 3.22 10.55
CA THR A 25 11.49 3.41 9.92
C THR A 25 12.14 2.13 9.38
N ASN A 26 11.76 0.95 9.87
CA ASN A 26 12.53 -0.30 9.65
C ASN A 26 11.70 -1.38 8.93
N ARG A 27 12.05 -1.66 7.67
CA ARG A 27 11.44 -2.69 6.84
C ARG A 27 11.37 -4.06 7.54
N ASN A 28 12.51 -4.54 8.07
CA ASN A 28 12.58 -5.89 8.66
C ASN A 28 11.67 -6.02 9.89
N LYS A 29 11.48 -4.93 10.62
CA LYS A 29 10.57 -4.92 11.79
C LYS A 29 9.11 -4.93 11.36
N ARG A 30 8.74 -4.20 10.30
CA ARG A 30 7.40 -4.28 9.71
C ARG A 30 7.05 -5.74 9.35
N TYR A 31 7.90 -6.42 8.62
CA TYR A 31 7.67 -7.82 8.23
C TYR A 31 7.71 -8.80 9.41
N LYS A 32 8.55 -8.53 10.42
CA LYS A 32 8.59 -9.34 11.64
C LYS A 32 7.28 -9.26 12.44
N TYR A 33 6.74 -8.05 12.60
CA TYR A 33 5.49 -7.82 13.33
C TYR A 33 4.26 -8.02 12.46
N TYR A 34 4.44 -8.02 11.15
CA TYR A 34 3.36 -8.05 10.16
C TYR A 34 2.42 -6.84 10.28
N GLU A 35 3.00 -5.70 10.65
CA GLU A 35 2.31 -4.45 10.90
C GLU A 35 3.08 -3.29 10.28
N PHE A 36 2.39 -2.17 10.03
CA PHE A 36 3.00 -0.95 9.52
C PHE A 36 2.33 0.30 10.09
N PHE A 37 3.07 1.40 10.02
CA PHE A 37 2.67 2.70 10.55
C PHE A 37 1.92 3.51 9.50
N VAL A 38 0.81 4.15 9.91
CA VAL A 38 -0.02 4.97 9.04
C VAL A 38 -0.31 6.31 9.69
N GLU A 39 -0.06 7.39 8.95
CA GLU A 39 -0.35 8.76 9.34
C GLU A 39 -1.21 9.46 8.28
N GLY A 40 -2.07 10.36 8.75
CA GLY A 40 -2.88 11.24 7.94
C GLY A 40 -4.34 10.80 7.80
N VAL A 41 -5.22 11.79 7.91
CA VAL A 41 -6.69 11.62 7.91
C VAL A 41 -7.17 10.78 6.72
N ARG A 42 -6.70 11.09 5.51
CA ARG A 42 -7.11 10.38 4.30
C ARG A 42 -6.68 8.91 4.35
N ASN A 43 -5.43 8.64 4.71
CA ASN A 43 -4.89 7.28 4.76
C ASN A 43 -5.64 6.42 5.79
N ILE A 44 -5.87 6.95 6.98
CA ILE A 44 -6.61 6.25 8.04
C ILE A 44 -8.05 5.99 7.60
N ASN A 45 -8.74 6.99 7.04
CA ASN A 45 -10.10 6.82 6.54
C ASN A 45 -10.20 5.75 5.45
N GLU A 46 -9.27 5.74 4.48
CA GLU A 46 -9.28 4.73 3.44
C GLU A 46 -8.93 3.33 3.97
N ALA A 47 -8.04 3.23 4.96
CA ALA A 47 -7.76 1.95 5.63
C ALA A 47 -9.02 1.39 6.29
N VAL A 48 -9.71 2.20 7.09
CA VAL A 48 -10.95 1.81 7.78
C VAL A 48 -12.05 1.46 6.79
N LYS A 49 -12.29 2.33 5.79
CA LYS A 49 -13.35 2.15 4.79
C LYS A 49 -13.19 0.87 3.96
N ASN A 50 -11.93 0.49 3.68
CA ASN A 50 -11.63 -0.69 2.86
C ASN A 50 -11.30 -1.94 3.70
N GLY A 51 -11.73 -1.96 4.96
CA GLY A 51 -11.70 -3.14 5.82
C GLY A 51 -10.29 -3.63 6.16
N TRP A 52 -9.32 -2.73 6.26
CA TRP A 52 -8.02 -3.07 6.81
C TRP A 52 -8.11 -3.23 8.31
N HIS A 53 -7.43 -4.22 8.87
CA HIS A 53 -7.39 -4.42 10.31
C HIS A 53 -6.52 -3.35 10.97
N ILE A 54 -7.13 -2.50 11.78
CA ILE A 54 -6.43 -1.49 12.57
C ILE A 54 -6.04 -2.13 13.90
N CYS A 55 -4.76 -2.45 14.06
CA CYS A 55 -4.26 -3.05 15.30
C CYS A 55 -4.37 -2.06 16.47
N SER A 56 -4.03 -0.78 16.21
CA SER A 56 -4.02 0.24 17.25
C SER A 56 -4.22 1.63 16.68
N PHE A 57 -4.90 2.48 17.44
CA PHE A 57 -4.76 3.92 17.33
C PHE A 57 -3.84 4.44 18.42
N LEU A 58 -3.00 5.44 18.05
CA LEU A 58 -2.15 6.20 18.94
C LEU A 58 -2.65 7.64 18.95
N TYR A 59 -2.86 8.21 20.11
CA TYR A 59 -3.40 9.55 20.29
C TYR A 59 -2.96 10.17 21.61
N THR A 60 -3.22 11.45 21.80
CA THR A 60 -3.05 12.13 23.08
C THR A 60 -4.34 12.79 23.54
N ARG A 61 -4.56 12.86 24.84
CA ARG A 61 -5.62 13.67 25.44
C ARG A 61 -5.13 14.99 26.03
N GLU A 62 -3.84 15.28 25.90
CA GLU A 62 -3.27 16.58 26.32
C GLU A 62 -3.72 17.72 25.39
N LYS A 63 -4.27 17.37 24.23
CA LYS A 63 -4.98 18.29 23.32
C LYS A 63 -6.39 17.75 23.02
N PRO A 64 -7.37 18.63 22.76
CA PRO A 64 -8.69 18.19 22.38
C PRO A 64 -8.64 17.43 21.04
N LEU A 65 -9.31 16.29 20.97
CA LEU A 65 -9.49 15.53 19.74
C LEU A 65 -10.68 16.09 18.97
N SER A 66 -10.57 16.15 17.65
CA SER A 66 -11.69 16.48 16.77
C SER A 66 -12.79 15.42 16.82
N ASP A 67 -13.98 15.76 16.35
CA ASP A 67 -15.10 14.82 16.22
C ASP A 67 -14.73 13.61 15.35
N TRP A 68 -13.88 13.83 14.31
CA TRP A 68 -13.35 12.76 13.46
C TRP A 68 -12.55 11.72 14.26
N ALA A 69 -11.57 12.17 15.06
CA ALA A 69 -10.73 11.28 15.85
C ALA A 69 -11.54 10.57 16.95
N GLN A 70 -12.44 11.29 17.63
CA GLN A 70 -13.32 10.71 18.63
C GLN A 70 -14.23 9.64 18.02
N ASN A 71 -14.82 9.91 16.86
CA ASN A 71 -15.67 8.95 16.17
C ASN A 71 -14.90 7.66 15.81
N LEU A 72 -13.68 7.77 15.26
CA LEU A 72 -12.86 6.59 14.95
C LEU A 72 -12.53 5.78 16.20
N LEU A 73 -12.12 6.44 17.28
CA LEU A 73 -11.83 5.78 18.57
C LEU A 73 -13.05 5.07 19.18
N CYS A 74 -14.28 5.51 18.87
CA CYS A 74 -15.50 4.89 19.36
C CYS A 74 -16.06 3.81 18.45
N THR A 75 -15.83 3.89 17.12
CA THR A 75 -16.51 3.04 16.13
C THR A 75 -15.65 1.97 15.51
N VAL A 76 -14.32 2.17 15.45
CA VAL A 76 -13.41 1.22 14.83
C VAL A 76 -12.87 0.24 15.87
N SER A 77 -13.10 -1.06 15.64
CA SER A 77 -12.53 -2.11 16.48
C SER A 77 -11.02 -2.20 16.28
N THR A 78 -10.27 -2.19 17.39
CA THR A 78 -8.82 -2.34 17.45
C THR A 78 -8.43 -3.39 18.48
N ASP A 79 -7.20 -3.93 18.41
CA ASP A 79 -6.71 -4.86 19.42
C ASP A 79 -6.46 -4.12 20.75
N VAL A 80 -5.78 -2.97 20.68
CA VAL A 80 -5.50 -2.09 21.82
C VAL A 80 -5.20 -0.68 21.31
N ASN A 81 -5.70 0.33 22.00
CA ASN A 81 -5.34 1.73 21.71
C ASN A 81 -4.29 2.24 22.69
N TYR A 82 -3.54 3.24 22.28
CA TYR A 82 -2.47 3.82 23.10
C TYR A 82 -2.66 5.33 23.26
N GLU A 83 -2.77 5.76 24.52
CA GLU A 83 -2.76 7.16 24.89
C GLU A 83 -1.33 7.56 25.25
N LEU A 84 -0.71 8.45 24.46
CA LEU A 84 0.65 8.94 24.62
C LEU A 84 0.65 10.35 25.15
N THR A 85 1.76 10.76 25.76
CA THR A 85 2.01 12.18 26.03
C THR A 85 2.21 12.94 24.71
N TYR A 86 1.90 14.24 24.69
CA TYR A 86 2.04 15.05 23.47
C TYR A 86 3.46 15.04 22.89
N PRO A 87 4.55 15.13 23.68
CA PRO A 87 5.91 15.01 23.13
C PRO A 87 6.18 13.69 22.41
N LEU A 88 5.64 12.58 22.92
CA LEU A 88 5.78 11.28 22.26
C LEU A 88 5.00 11.21 20.94
N MET A 89 3.84 11.85 20.87
CA MET A 89 3.10 11.97 19.59
C MET A 89 3.86 12.84 18.59
N GLN A 90 4.48 13.94 19.03
CA GLN A 90 5.30 14.79 18.17
C GLN A 90 6.49 14.04 17.57
N ASP A 91 7.18 13.23 18.35
CA ASP A 91 8.32 12.43 17.88
C ASP A 91 7.92 11.38 16.84
N LEU A 92 6.69 10.85 16.92
CA LEU A 92 6.17 9.87 15.93
C LEU A 92 5.60 10.53 14.68
N SER A 93 5.05 11.72 14.76
CA SER A 93 4.44 12.42 13.62
C SER A 93 5.52 12.97 12.69
N ASP A 94 5.29 12.86 11.36
CA ASP A 94 6.13 13.50 10.34
C ASP A 94 5.67 14.93 10.00
N LYS A 95 4.60 15.40 10.65
CA LYS A 95 4.02 16.70 10.37
C LYS A 95 4.48 17.74 11.38
N GLU A 96 4.71 18.96 10.89
CA GLU A 96 4.95 20.13 11.77
C GLU A 96 3.80 20.32 12.76
N ASP A 97 2.57 20.20 12.23
CA ASP A 97 1.36 20.15 13.05
C ASP A 97 1.04 18.70 13.35
N THR A 98 1.41 18.27 14.55
CA THR A 98 1.33 16.87 15.00
C THR A 98 -0.05 16.28 14.73
N SER A 99 -0.10 15.15 14.04
CA SER A 99 -1.35 14.43 13.81
C SER A 99 -2.01 14.02 15.14
N GLU A 100 -3.29 14.31 15.27
CA GLU A 100 -4.06 13.95 16.48
C GLU A 100 -4.29 12.45 16.63
N LEU A 101 -4.25 11.70 15.50
CA LEU A 101 -4.40 10.27 15.45
C LEU A 101 -3.38 9.65 14.48
N LEU A 102 -2.67 8.62 14.95
CA LEU A 102 -1.80 7.75 14.17
C LEU A 102 -2.36 6.34 14.26
N ALA A 103 -2.06 5.48 13.28
CA ALA A 103 -2.55 4.11 13.29
C ALA A 103 -1.43 3.09 13.05
N ILE A 104 -1.55 1.94 13.71
CA ILE A 104 -0.82 0.72 13.36
C ILE A 104 -1.80 -0.21 12.66
N VAL A 105 -1.44 -0.64 11.46
CA VAL A 105 -2.31 -1.41 10.58
C VAL A 105 -1.64 -2.74 10.27
N GLN A 106 -2.42 -3.82 10.23
CA GLN A 106 -1.94 -5.14 9.85
C GLN A 106 -1.65 -5.22 8.36
N MET A 107 -0.52 -5.82 7.98
CA MET A 107 -0.22 -6.11 6.58
C MET A 107 -1.19 -7.14 5.99
N ARG A 108 -1.42 -7.07 4.68
CA ARG A 108 -2.11 -8.12 3.92
C ARG A 108 -1.10 -9.07 3.29
N THR A 109 -1.50 -10.32 3.10
CA THR A 109 -0.70 -11.32 2.39
C THR A 109 -0.67 -11.04 0.88
N ASP A 110 0.45 -11.33 0.24
CA ASP A 110 0.56 -11.29 -1.22
C ASP A 110 -0.15 -12.52 -1.82
N ASN A 111 -1.41 -12.35 -2.16
CA ASN A 111 -2.21 -13.43 -2.73
C ASN A 111 -2.93 -12.96 -4.00
N ILE A 112 -2.63 -13.63 -5.11
CA ILE A 112 -3.23 -13.34 -6.41
C ILE A 112 -4.75 -13.53 -6.41
N THR A 113 -5.29 -14.38 -5.55
CA THR A 113 -6.74 -14.58 -5.41
C THR A 113 -7.49 -13.37 -4.84
N GLN A 114 -6.76 -12.36 -4.34
CA GLN A 114 -7.35 -11.08 -3.92
C GLN A 114 -7.74 -10.20 -5.11
N LEU A 115 -7.28 -10.52 -6.32
CA LEU A 115 -7.69 -9.83 -7.54
C LEU A 115 -9.11 -10.26 -7.91
N SER A 116 -10.06 -9.35 -7.78
CA SER A 116 -11.42 -9.53 -8.32
C SER A 116 -11.43 -8.97 -9.75
N LEU A 117 -11.10 -9.81 -10.72
CA LEU A 117 -10.98 -9.39 -12.11
C LEU A 117 -12.33 -9.37 -12.81
N SER A 118 -12.59 -8.31 -13.56
CA SER A 118 -13.74 -8.16 -14.44
C SER A 118 -13.62 -9.06 -15.68
N SER A 119 -14.60 -9.01 -16.57
CA SER A 119 -14.55 -9.69 -17.87
C SER A 119 -13.51 -9.10 -18.82
N ASN A 120 -13.05 -7.87 -18.56
CA ASN A 120 -12.04 -7.18 -19.37
C ASN A 120 -11.03 -6.46 -18.47
N PRO A 121 -10.20 -7.21 -17.70
CA PRO A 121 -9.35 -6.62 -16.68
C PRO A 121 -8.19 -5.81 -17.26
N VAL A 122 -7.90 -4.71 -16.60
CA VAL A 122 -6.66 -3.94 -16.79
C VAL A 122 -5.79 -4.14 -15.56
N LEU A 123 -4.59 -4.67 -15.77
CA LEU A 123 -3.59 -4.89 -14.74
C LEU A 123 -2.32 -4.09 -15.05
N ALA A 124 -1.55 -3.78 -14.02
CA ALA A 124 -0.23 -3.19 -14.17
C ALA A 124 0.81 -4.01 -13.42
N LEU A 125 2.02 -4.07 -13.96
CA LEU A 125 3.20 -4.62 -13.31
C LEU A 125 4.28 -3.54 -13.31
N PHE A 126 4.81 -3.20 -12.12
CA PHE A 126 5.93 -2.29 -11.98
C PHE A 126 7.19 -3.08 -11.63
N ASP A 127 8.12 -3.14 -12.58
CA ASP A 127 9.34 -3.93 -12.47
C ASP A 127 10.36 -3.21 -11.58
N ARG A 128 10.67 -3.78 -10.41
CA ARG A 128 11.73 -3.34 -9.49
C ARG A 128 11.67 -1.83 -9.15
N PRO A 129 10.54 -1.27 -8.68
CA PRO A 129 10.47 0.15 -8.31
C PRO A 129 11.56 0.48 -7.28
N SER A 130 12.36 1.52 -7.57
CA SER A 130 13.49 1.94 -6.73
C SER A 130 13.21 3.20 -5.91
N ASN A 131 12.19 3.96 -6.26
CA ASN A 131 11.80 5.18 -5.58
C ASN A 131 10.42 5.04 -4.91
N ARG A 132 10.34 5.38 -3.60
CA ARG A 132 9.12 5.26 -2.80
C ARG A 132 8.00 6.17 -3.30
N GLY A 133 8.32 7.42 -3.62
CA GLY A 133 7.37 8.38 -4.16
C GLY A 133 6.79 7.94 -5.51
N ASN A 134 7.62 7.36 -6.39
CA ASN A 134 7.17 6.82 -7.67
C ASN A 134 6.24 5.63 -7.48
N LEU A 135 6.57 4.71 -6.56
CA LEU A 135 5.69 3.58 -6.26
C LEU A 135 4.32 4.06 -5.76
N GLY A 136 4.28 4.98 -4.79
CA GLY A 136 3.01 5.55 -4.31
C GLY A 136 2.25 6.30 -5.40
N THR A 137 2.93 7.02 -6.28
CA THR A 137 2.32 7.72 -7.42
C THR A 137 1.72 6.73 -8.43
N ILE A 138 2.41 5.64 -8.75
CA ILE A 138 1.89 4.58 -9.63
C ILE A 138 0.64 3.93 -9.00
N ILE A 139 0.69 3.60 -7.71
CA ILE A 139 -0.49 3.07 -6.98
C ILE A 139 -1.68 4.02 -7.12
N ARG A 140 -1.46 5.32 -6.93
CA ARG A 140 -2.50 6.35 -7.09
C ARG A 140 -3.01 6.44 -8.52
N SER A 141 -2.14 6.36 -9.52
CA SER A 141 -2.52 6.41 -10.93
C SER A 141 -3.32 5.17 -11.32
N CYS A 142 -2.90 3.99 -10.89
CA CYS A 142 -3.61 2.74 -11.12
C CYS A 142 -5.04 2.79 -10.56
N ASP A 143 -5.19 3.23 -9.31
CA ASP A 143 -6.50 3.39 -8.67
C ASP A 143 -7.40 4.40 -9.43
N ALA A 144 -6.84 5.56 -9.80
CA ALA A 144 -7.59 6.60 -10.51
C ALA A 144 -8.02 6.18 -11.93
N LEU A 145 -7.27 5.29 -12.59
CA LEU A 145 -7.54 4.83 -13.94
C LEU A 145 -8.33 3.50 -13.97
N GLY A 146 -8.74 2.98 -12.81
CA GLY A 146 -9.52 1.75 -12.73
C GLY A 146 -8.71 0.47 -13.02
N VAL A 147 -7.39 0.49 -12.79
CA VAL A 147 -6.56 -0.71 -12.83
C VAL A 147 -6.97 -1.63 -11.68
N GLU A 148 -7.25 -2.90 -11.99
CA GLU A 148 -7.84 -3.83 -11.02
C GLU A 148 -6.80 -4.49 -10.08
N GLY A 149 -5.52 -4.36 -10.41
CA GLY A 149 -4.43 -4.80 -9.55
C GLY A 149 -3.07 -4.35 -10.04
N LEU A 150 -2.18 -4.07 -9.10
CA LEU A 150 -0.78 -3.74 -9.36
C LEU A 150 0.13 -4.86 -8.87
N ILE A 151 0.99 -5.36 -9.73
CA ILE A 151 2.05 -6.32 -9.39
C ILE A 151 3.35 -5.55 -9.25
N ILE A 152 4.12 -5.80 -8.20
CA ILE A 152 5.50 -5.30 -8.07
C ILE A 152 6.47 -6.46 -7.97
N THR A 153 7.64 -6.35 -8.61
CA THR A 153 8.60 -7.46 -8.72
C THR A 153 9.98 -7.11 -8.19
N GLY A 154 10.76 -8.14 -7.92
CA GLY A 154 12.19 -8.06 -7.62
C GLY A 154 12.53 -7.28 -6.34
N HIS A 155 13.73 -6.70 -6.32
CA HIS A 155 14.22 -5.87 -5.21
C HIS A 155 13.59 -4.48 -5.25
N ALA A 156 12.29 -4.43 -4.97
CA ALA A 156 11.52 -3.19 -4.88
C ALA A 156 11.77 -2.47 -3.55
N VAL A 157 11.50 -1.17 -3.53
CA VAL A 157 11.31 -0.42 -2.29
C VAL A 157 10.20 -1.07 -1.45
N ASP A 158 10.22 -0.84 -0.16
CA ASP A 158 9.22 -1.44 0.70
C ASP A 158 7.83 -0.86 0.44
N LEU A 159 6.89 -1.73 0.08
CA LEU A 159 5.49 -1.36 -0.19
C LEU A 159 4.82 -0.68 1.01
N TYR A 160 5.17 -1.11 2.23
CA TYR A 160 4.59 -0.61 3.48
C TYR A 160 5.39 0.53 4.12
N ASP A 161 6.29 1.15 3.36
CA ASP A 161 7.02 2.33 3.81
C ASP A 161 6.09 3.55 3.90
N SER A 162 6.29 4.37 4.92
CA SER A 162 5.46 5.57 5.17
C SER A 162 5.42 6.50 3.95
N ASP A 163 6.53 6.67 3.24
CA ASP A 163 6.60 7.52 2.05
C ASP A 163 5.76 6.98 0.88
N VAL A 164 5.67 5.65 0.73
CA VAL A 164 4.81 5.01 -0.27
C VAL A 164 3.34 5.27 0.07
N ILE A 165 2.98 5.08 1.34
CA ILE A 165 1.61 5.27 1.81
C ILE A 165 1.18 6.74 1.65
N ILE A 166 2.02 7.68 2.07
CA ILE A 166 1.76 9.12 1.96
C ILE A 166 1.60 9.52 0.49
N SER A 167 2.51 9.12 -0.39
CA SER A 167 2.49 9.49 -1.81
C SER A 167 1.34 8.83 -2.59
N SER A 168 0.80 7.72 -2.11
CA SER A 168 -0.38 7.08 -2.68
C SER A 168 -1.69 7.83 -2.42
N MET A 169 -1.71 8.77 -1.47
CA MET A 169 -2.87 9.58 -1.11
C MET A 169 -4.13 8.75 -0.81
N GLY A 170 -3.95 7.63 -0.12
CA GLY A 170 -5.03 6.70 0.27
C GLY A 170 -5.34 5.59 -0.74
N SER A 171 -4.87 5.70 -1.97
CA SER A 171 -5.10 4.68 -3.01
C SER A 171 -4.47 3.32 -2.66
N PHE A 172 -3.41 3.31 -1.85
CA PHE A 172 -2.79 2.11 -1.29
C PHE A 172 -3.81 1.17 -0.62
N PHE A 173 -4.80 1.73 0.04
CA PHE A 173 -5.80 0.96 0.79
C PHE A 173 -6.95 0.43 -0.09
N ARG A 174 -7.08 0.94 -1.32
CA ARG A 174 -8.17 0.61 -2.26
C ARG A 174 -7.79 -0.43 -3.29
N ILE A 175 -6.65 -0.25 -3.97
CA ILE A 175 -6.21 -1.16 -5.02
C ILE A 175 -5.39 -2.31 -4.44
N PRO A 176 -5.61 -3.56 -4.87
CA PRO A 176 -4.72 -4.67 -4.52
C PRO A 176 -3.33 -4.46 -5.11
N VAL A 177 -2.30 -4.50 -4.24
CA VAL A 177 -0.90 -4.48 -4.67
C VAL A 177 -0.24 -5.79 -4.22
N ILE A 178 0.26 -6.57 -5.18
CA ILE A 178 0.80 -7.91 -4.95
C ILE A 178 2.29 -7.92 -5.28
N ARG A 179 3.10 -8.40 -4.35
CA ARG A 179 4.54 -8.56 -4.57
C ARG A 179 4.83 -9.97 -5.10
N MET A 180 5.54 -10.04 -6.21
CA MET A 180 6.04 -11.30 -6.76
C MET A 180 7.55 -11.39 -6.61
N GLN A 181 8.02 -12.47 -6.00
CA GLN A 181 9.42 -12.62 -5.59
C GLN A 181 10.34 -12.95 -6.78
N ASN A 182 9.79 -13.55 -7.84
CA ASN A 182 10.56 -14.00 -8.99
C ASN A 182 9.75 -13.92 -10.29
N ASN A 183 10.47 -13.97 -11.41
CA ASN A 183 9.88 -13.86 -12.74
C ASN A 183 8.98 -15.06 -13.11
N GLN A 184 9.21 -16.23 -12.50
CA GLN A 184 8.40 -17.41 -12.75
C GLN A 184 6.96 -17.20 -12.30
N GLN A 185 6.72 -16.60 -11.13
CA GLN A 185 5.38 -16.26 -10.65
C GLN A 185 4.64 -15.33 -11.63
N VAL A 186 5.36 -14.39 -12.26
CA VAL A 186 4.78 -13.51 -13.29
C VAL A 186 4.40 -14.31 -14.54
N THR A 187 5.27 -15.22 -14.98
CA THR A 187 5.00 -16.09 -16.14
C THR A 187 3.79 -17.00 -15.91
N GLU A 188 3.70 -17.57 -14.70
CA GLU A 188 2.55 -18.41 -14.31
C GLU A 188 1.25 -17.60 -14.28
N LEU A 189 1.27 -16.38 -13.75
CA LEU A 189 0.11 -15.47 -13.79
C LEU A 189 -0.31 -15.18 -15.23
N ILE A 190 0.63 -14.84 -16.11
CA ILE A 190 0.30 -14.57 -17.53
C ILE A 190 -0.30 -15.80 -18.20
N ALA A 191 0.22 -17.00 -17.91
CA ALA A 191 -0.34 -18.24 -18.44
C ALA A 191 -1.80 -18.46 -17.98
N GLN A 192 -2.09 -18.22 -16.71
CA GLN A 192 -3.45 -18.27 -16.16
C GLN A 192 -4.38 -17.22 -16.80
N LEU A 193 -3.90 -15.98 -16.96
CA LEU A 193 -4.68 -14.92 -17.60
C LEU A 193 -4.98 -15.24 -19.08
N LYS A 194 -4.02 -15.78 -19.83
CA LYS A 194 -4.22 -16.25 -21.21
C LYS A 194 -5.20 -17.42 -21.33
N GLN A 195 -5.29 -18.26 -20.30
CA GLN A 195 -6.29 -19.35 -20.27
C GLN A 195 -7.71 -18.82 -20.00
N ASN A 196 -7.81 -17.79 -19.13
CA ASN A 196 -9.10 -17.25 -18.72
C ASN A 196 -9.66 -16.20 -19.71
N TYR A 197 -8.78 -15.53 -20.47
CA TYR A 197 -9.13 -14.44 -21.38
C TYR A 197 -8.51 -14.69 -22.76
N SER A 198 -9.35 -15.06 -23.75
CA SER A 198 -8.89 -15.47 -25.10
C SER A 198 -8.06 -14.40 -25.83
N ASN A 199 -8.35 -13.12 -25.59
CA ASN A 199 -7.68 -11.98 -26.25
C ASN A 199 -6.73 -11.23 -25.30
N PHE A 200 -6.25 -11.89 -24.23
CA PHE A 200 -5.35 -11.26 -23.28
C PHE A 200 -4.03 -10.87 -23.93
N GLN A 201 -3.61 -9.62 -23.69
CA GLN A 201 -2.34 -9.10 -24.18
C GLN A 201 -1.44 -8.58 -23.04
N THR A 202 -0.14 -8.55 -23.33
CA THR A 202 0.90 -7.95 -22.51
C THR A 202 1.53 -6.77 -23.27
N VAL A 203 1.67 -5.62 -22.60
CA VAL A 203 2.14 -4.38 -23.20
C VAL A 203 3.28 -3.81 -22.38
N GLY A 204 4.50 -3.79 -22.94
CA GLY A 204 5.68 -3.22 -22.28
C GLY A 204 5.87 -1.73 -22.61
N THR A 205 6.18 -0.92 -21.60
CA THR A 205 6.56 0.48 -21.80
C THR A 205 8.04 0.58 -22.16
N THR A 206 8.37 1.42 -23.15
CA THR A 206 9.75 1.68 -23.59
C THR A 206 9.95 3.14 -23.97
N ALA A 207 11.15 3.65 -23.82
CA ALA A 207 11.54 4.97 -24.32
C ALA A 207 11.75 4.99 -25.85
N HIS A 208 11.84 3.83 -26.49
CA HIS A 208 12.01 3.72 -27.95
C HIS A 208 10.66 3.82 -28.65
N LYS A 209 10.54 4.75 -29.62
CA LYS A 209 9.30 5.06 -30.35
C LYS A 209 8.95 4.00 -31.42
N GLN A 210 8.87 2.73 -31.06
CA GLN A 210 8.59 1.65 -32.03
C GLN A 210 7.09 1.48 -32.29
N HIS A 211 6.31 1.43 -31.22
CA HIS A 211 4.86 1.18 -31.28
C HIS A 211 4.13 2.18 -30.37
N PRO A 212 3.56 3.25 -30.91
CA PRO A 212 2.81 4.20 -30.08
C PRO A 212 1.51 3.58 -29.56
N ILE A 213 1.21 3.82 -28.29
CA ILE A 213 0.09 3.22 -27.54
C ILE A 213 -1.27 3.38 -28.22
N TYR A 214 -1.49 4.48 -28.95
CA TYR A 214 -2.75 4.74 -29.66
C TYR A 214 -3.01 3.81 -30.87
N ARG A 215 -2.05 2.93 -31.23
CA ARG A 215 -2.20 1.89 -32.25
C ARG A 215 -2.58 0.53 -31.68
N LEU A 216 -2.56 0.39 -30.35
CA LEU A 216 -2.95 -0.83 -29.68
C LEU A 216 -4.46 -0.88 -29.49
N ASP A 217 -5.03 -2.06 -29.60
CA ASP A 217 -6.39 -2.30 -29.14
C ASP A 217 -6.39 -2.39 -27.60
N LEU A 218 -6.83 -1.35 -26.94
CA LEU A 218 -6.93 -1.26 -25.48
C LEU A 218 -8.33 -1.68 -24.96
N THR A 219 -9.18 -2.20 -25.82
CA THR A 219 -10.51 -2.72 -25.44
C THR A 219 -10.47 -4.17 -24.98
N VAL A 220 -9.30 -4.80 -24.99
CA VAL A 220 -9.10 -6.20 -24.58
C VAL A 220 -8.38 -6.30 -23.24
N PRO A 221 -8.52 -7.44 -22.51
CA PRO A 221 -7.80 -7.68 -21.27
C PRO A 221 -6.30 -7.44 -21.40
N THR A 222 -5.74 -6.56 -20.58
CA THR A 222 -4.37 -6.09 -20.76
C THR A 222 -3.58 -6.06 -19.45
N LEU A 223 -2.35 -6.56 -19.48
CA LEU A 223 -1.34 -6.33 -18.45
C LEU A 223 -0.26 -5.38 -18.97
N PHE A 224 -0.17 -4.20 -18.38
CA PHE A 224 0.87 -3.22 -18.67
C PHE A 224 2.11 -3.47 -17.83
N PHE A 225 3.27 -3.52 -18.48
CA PHE A 225 4.57 -3.60 -17.83
C PHE A 225 5.23 -2.22 -17.81
N ILE A 226 5.51 -1.72 -16.62
CA ILE A 226 6.18 -0.45 -16.36
C ILE A 226 7.59 -0.78 -15.86
N GLY A 227 8.59 -0.27 -16.55
CA GLY A 227 10.00 -0.53 -16.20
C GLY A 227 10.48 0.28 -14.99
N ASN A 228 11.60 -0.17 -14.42
CA ASN A 228 12.37 0.58 -13.44
C ASN A 228 12.76 1.96 -13.99
N GLU A 229 12.92 2.93 -13.11
CA GLU A 229 13.21 4.33 -13.47
C GLU A 229 14.57 4.49 -14.19
N THR A 230 15.53 3.63 -13.89
CA THR A 230 16.90 3.71 -14.42
C THR A 230 17.12 2.76 -15.59
N ASP A 231 16.76 1.47 -15.42
CA ASP A 231 17.12 0.39 -16.34
C ASP A 231 15.97 -0.02 -17.28
N GLY A 232 14.76 0.51 -17.02
CA GLY A 232 13.55 0.08 -17.71
C GLY A 232 13.16 -1.36 -17.34
N LEU A 233 12.46 -2.04 -18.23
CA LEU A 233 12.07 -3.45 -18.04
C LEU A 233 13.27 -4.37 -18.09
N CYS A 234 13.30 -5.40 -17.24
CA CYS A 234 14.27 -6.47 -17.34
C CYS A 234 14.08 -7.28 -18.64
N LYS A 235 15.15 -7.98 -19.07
CA LYS A 235 15.14 -8.73 -20.33
C LYS A 235 13.99 -9.73 -20.40
N ALA A 236 13.77 -10.48 -19.31
CA ALA A 236 12.69 -11.48 -19.26
C ALA A 236 11.30 -10.88 -19.51
N PHE A 237 11.04 -9.68 -18.99
CA PHE A 237 9.73 -9.02 -19.20
C PHE A 237 9.61 -8.38 -20.57
N LYS A 238 10.72 -7.95 -21.19
CA LYS A 238 10.70 -7.49 -22.59
C LYS A 238 10.33 -8.61 -23.56
N GLU A 239 10.72 -9.85 -23.25
CA GLU A 239 10.39 -11.04 -24.06
C GLU A 239 8.92 -11.50 -23.89
N LEU A 240 8.24 -11.04 -22.85
CA LEU A 240 6.82 -11.36 -22.61
C LEU A 240 5.86 -10.33 -23.21
N CYS A 241 6.35 -9.23 -23.79
CA CYS A 241 5.53 -8.14 -24.32
C CYS A 241 5.38 -8.15 -25.85
#